data_aab9ba44c169f488a9684eb437c4ad26
#
_entry.id   aab9ba44c169f488a9684eb437c4ad26
#
_cell.length_a   1.000
_cell.length_b   1.000
_cell.length_c   1.000
_cell.angle_alpha   90.00
_cell.angle_beta   90.00
_cell.angle_gamma   90.00
#
_symmetry.space_group_name_H-M   'P 1'
#
loop_
_entity.id
_entity.type
_entity.pdbx_description
1 polymer ?
#
loop_
_entity_poly.entity_id
_entity_poly.type
_entity_poly.pdbx_seq_one_letter_code
_entity_poly.pdbx_strand_id
1 'polypeptide(L)'
;MTSLKVGDKAPDFSVINQDEKTVSLSDFSGKKLVLFFYPKASTPGCTAEACNLRDNVDRFRASGYEILGASADSPKRQKNFQTKYELPYDLLADEDHKLLNAFQVWGPKKFMGKEYDGIHRTTFVIDENGVITDVIGKVKTKDHAAQIL
;
A
#
# COMPACT_ATOMS: atom_id res chain seq x y z
N MET A 1 -7.30 7.45 10.89
CA MET A 1 -6.05 8.14 11.20
C MET A 1 -5.65 9.16 10.16
N THR A 2 -5.53 8.78 8.90
CA THR A 2 -5.23 9.77 7.85
C THR A 2 -6.34 10.82 7.74
N SER A 3 -5.94 12.08 7.50
CA SER A 3 -6.90 13.16 7.20
C SER A 3 -7.07 13.36 5.70
N LEU A 4 -6.31 12.63 4.88
CA LEU A 4 -6.48 12.66 3.42
C LEU A 4 -7.83 12.07 3.05
N LYS A 5 -8.46 12.66 2.05
CA LYS A 5 -9.82 12.27 1.64
C LYS A 5 -9.96 12.28 0.13
N VAL A 6 -11.05 11.72 -0.35
CA VAL A 6 -11.42 11.75 -1.76
C VAL A 6 -11.45 13.20 -2.26
N GLY A 7 -10.81 13.43 -3.39
CA GLY A 7 -10.67 14.75 -3.98
C GLY A 7 -9.35 15.45 -3.66
N ASP A 8 -8.64 14.99 -2.62
CA ASP A 8 -7.32 15.54 -2.31
C ASP A 8 -6.29 15.06 -3.33
N LYS A 9 -5.30 15.91 -3.60
CA LYS A 9 -4.15 15.50 -4.38
C LYS A 9 -3.30 14.54 -3.55
N ALA A 10 -2.91 13.40 -4.13
CA ALA A 10 -2.04 12.46 -3.44
C ALA A 10 -0.67 13.11 -3.17
N PRO A 11 -0.10 12.91 -1.97
CA PRO A 11 1.27 13.38 -1.71
C PRO A 11 2.24 12.79 -2.71
N ASP A 12 3.16 13.61 -3.19
CA ASP A 12 4.24 13.15 -4.03
C ASP A 12 5.19 12.27 -3.24
N PHE A 13 5.78 11.27 -3.89
CA PHE A 13 6.71 10.38 -3.20
C PHE A 13 7.78 9.82 -4.14
N SER A 14 8.89 9.42 -3.53
CA SER A 14 9.98 8.72 -4.19
C SER A 14 10.60 7.79 -3.16
N VAL A 15 10.36 6.48 -3.29
CA VAL A 15 10.72 5.46 -2.29
C VAL A 15 11.30 4.25 -3.00
N ILE A 16 12.27 3.57 -2.37
CA ILE A 16 12.85 2.35 -2.94
C ILE A 16 11.89 1.16 -2.78
N ASN A 17 11.92 0.27 -3.76
CA ASN A 17 11.16 -0.97 -3.73
C ASN A 17 12.01 -2.13 -3.17
N GLN A 18 11.51 -3.37 -3.29
CA GLN A 18 12.17 -4.60 -2.84
C GLN A 18 13.52 -4.87 -3.55
N ASP A 19 13.76 -4.27 -4.69
CA ASP A 19 15.02 -4.38 -5.45
C ASP A 19 15.90 -3.14 -5.30
N GLU A 20 15.59 -2.27 -4.31
CA GLU A 20 16.29 -1.00 -4.04
C GLU A 20 16.25 -0.02 -5.22
N LYS A 21 15.26 -0.15 -6.08
CA LYS A 21 15.01 0.78 -7.19
C LYS A 21 14.01 1.83 -6.76
N THR A 22 14.25 3.07 -7.13
CA THR A 22 13.37 4.19 -6.80
C THR A 22 12.06 4.10 -7.59
N VAL A 23 10.95 4.18 -6.87
CA VAL A 23 9.59 4.25 -7.42
C VAL A 23 8.97 5.56 -6.98
N SER A 24 8.41 6.30 -7.92
CA SER A 24 7.82 7.62 -7.69
C SER A 24 6.36 7.64 -8.13
N LEU A 25 5.57 8.53 -7.54
CA LEU A 25 4.17 8.71 -7.94
C LEU A 25 4.06 9.04 -9.43
N SER A 26 4.98 9.85 -9.96
CA SER A 26 5.01 10.23 -11.37
C SER A 26 5.16 9.05 -12.34
N ASP A 27 5.69 7.91 -11.87
CA ASP A 27 5.80 6.70 -12.69
C ASP A 27 4.43 6.13 -13.07
N PHE A 28 3.39 6.55 -12.38
CA PHE A 28 2.01 6.08 -12.57
C PHE A 28 1.11 7.14 -13.22
N SER A 29 1.69 8.22 -13.76
CA SER A 29 0.93 9.22 -14.51
C SER A 29 0.19 8.56 -15.66
N GLY A 30 -1.11 8.84 -15.79
CA GLY A 30 -1.96 8.23 -16.81
C GLY A 30 -2.49 6.84 -16.43
N LYS A 31 -2.20 6.37 -15.22
CA LYS A 31 -2.69 5.08 -14.69
C LYS A 31 -3.36 5.30 -13.35
N LYS A 32 -4.32 4.45 -13.03
CA LYS A 32 -4.92 4.39 -11.70
C LYS A 32 -3.99 3.56 -10.80
N LEU A 33 -3.77 4.02 -9.57
CA LEU A 33 -2.88 3.37 -8.63
C LEU A 33 -3.64 2.93 -7.38
N VAL A 34 -3.47 1.66 -7.01
CA VAL A 34 -3.89 1.13 -5.71
C VAL A 34 -2.64 1.07 -4.84
N LEU A 35 -2.57 1.93 -3.83
CA LEU A 35 -1.46 1.97 -2.88
C LEU A 35 -1.97 1.46 -1.52
N PHE A 36 -1.56 0.24 -1.14
CA PHE A 36 -2.01 -0.33 0.12
C PHE A 36 -0.88 -0.37 1.14
N PHE A 37 -1.15 0.23 2.30
CA PHE A 37 -0.24 0.23 3.45
C PHE A 37 -0.60 -0.92 4.39
N TYR A 38 0.40 -1.70 4.80
CA TYR A 38 0.21 -2.83 5.69
C TYR A 38 1.25 -2.81 6.82
N PRO A 39 0.88 -3.31 8.02
CA PRO A 39 1.74 -3.17 9.19
C PRO A 39 3.08 -3.89 9.10
N LYS A 40 3.12 -5.12 8.55
CA LYS A 40 4.36 -5.90 8.54
C LYS A 40 4.31 -7.03 7.50
N ALA A 41 5.36 -7.14 6.69
CA ALA A 41 5.53 -8.20 5.70
C ALA A 41 5.44 -9.59 6.35
N SER A 42 4.85 -10.54 5.62
CA SER A 42 4.74 -11.95 5.97
C SER A 42 3.90 -12.28 7.22
N THR A 43 3.16 -11.31 7.76
CA THR A 43 2.15 -11.58 8.81
C THR A 43 0.85 -12.09 8.19
N PRO A 44 0.00 -12.86 8.94
CA PRO A 44 -1.18 -13.49 8.33
C PRO A 44 -2.15 -12.52 7.65
N GLY A 45 -2.52 -11.42 8.28
CA GLY A 45 -3.44 -10.43 7.70
C GLY A 45 -2.87 -9.74 6.48
N CYS A 46 -1.61 -9.34 6.54
CA CYS A 46 -0.93 -8.69 5.41
C CYS A 46 -0.75 -9.65 4.24
N THR A 47 -0.46 -10.92 4.52
CA THR A 47 -0.36 -11.97 3.50
C THR A 47 -1.70 -12.20 2.83
N ALA A 48 -2.79 -12.29 3.60
CA ALA A 48 -4.14 -12.47 3.04
C ALA A 48 -4.52 -11.32 2.12
N GLU A 49 -4.27 -10.09 2.53
CA GLU A 49 -4.54 -8.89 1.71
C GLU A 49 -3.71 -8.90 0.41
N ALA A 50 -2.42 -9.10 0.53
CA ALA A 50 -1.51 -9.10 -0.62
C ALA A 50 -1.85 -10.21 -1.62
N CYS A 51 -2.18 -11.40 -1.14
CA CYS A 51 -2.55 -12.53 -2.00
C CYS A 51 -3.93 -12.34 -2.65
N ASN A 52 -4.88 -11.71 -1.96
CA ASN A 52 -6.16 -11.40 -2.56
C ASN A 52 -6.00 -10.41 -3.73
N LEU A 53 -5.18 -9.39 -3.56
CA LEU A 53 -4.88 -8.46 -4.65
C LEU A 53 -4.10 -9.16 -5.78
N ARG A 54 -3.14 -10.03 -5.45
CA ARG A 54 -2.41 -10.83 -6.43
C ARG A 54 -3.36 -11.67 -7.30
N ASP A 55 -4.30 -12.35 -6.66
CA ASP A 55 -5.23 -13.25 -7.36
C ASP A 55 -6.17 -12.51 -8.31
N ASN A 56 -6.31 -11.20 -8.14
CA ASN A 56 -7.15 -10.34 -8.97
C ASN A 56 -6.34 -9.35 -9.82
N VAL A 57 -5.02 -9.51 -9.91
CA VAL A 57 -4.15 -8.55 -10.59
C VAL A 57 -4.53 -8.32 -12.06
N ASP A 58 -4.94 -9.37 -12.77
CA ASP A 58 -5.33 -9.25 -14.18
C ASP A 58 -6.57 -8.39 -14.34
N ARG A 59 -7.53 -8.51 -13.42
CA ARG A 59 -8.73 -7.67 -13.40
C ARG A 59 -8.39 -6.21 -13.13
N PHE A 60 -7.45 -5.96 -12.19
CA PHE A 60 -6.98 -4.61 -11.91
C PHE A 60 -6.31 -3.98 -13.14
N ARG A 61 -5.39 -4.71 -13.77
CA ARG A 61 -4.67 -4.23 -14.95
C ARG A 61 -5.60 -4.02 -16.14
N ALA A 62 -6.57 -4.91 -16.34
CA ALA A 62 -7.57 -4.76 -17.38
C ALA A 62 -8.43 -3.50 -17.19
N SER A 63 -8.60 -3.05 -15.95
CA SER A 63 -9.33 -1.83 -15.60
C SER A 63 -8.44 -0.58 -15.50
N GLY A 64 -7.17 -0.69 -15.88
CA GLY A 64 -6.24 0.45 -15.90
C GLY A 64 -5.54 0.73 -14.57
N TYR A 65 -5.59 -0.20 -13.61
CA TYR A 65 -4.94 -0.06 -12.30
C TYR A 65 -3.55 -0.70 -12.28
N GLU A 66 -2.65 -0.08 -11.53
CA GLU A 66 -1.43 -0.69 -11.04
C GLU A 66 -1.53 -0.79 -9.51
N ILE A 67 -0.76 -1.72 -8.92
CA ILE A 67 -0.79 -1.98 -7.47
C ILE A 67 0.59 -1.75 -6.90
N LEU A 68 0.67 -1.06 -5.75
CA LEU A 68 1.86 -0.95 -4.92
C LEU A 68 1.51 -1.28 -3.48
N GLY A 69 2.32 -2.13 -2.85
CA GLY A 69 2.26 -2.30 -1.40
C GLY A 69 3.32 -1.44 -0.73
N ALA A 70 3.13 -1.09 0.54
CA ALA A 70 4.08 -0.29 1.30
C ALA A 70 4.05 -0.64 2.78
N SER A 71 5.22 -0.73 3.39
CA SER A 71 5.39 -0.88 4.83
C SER A 71 6.74 -0.31 5.25
N ALA A 72 7.03 -0.36 6.56
CA ALA A 72 8.32 0.06 7.11
C ALA A 72 9.38 -1.05 7.06
N ASP A 73 9.06 -2.19 6.44
CA ASP A 73 10.01 -3.29 6.29
C ASP A 73 11.17 -2.93 5.37
N SER A 74 12.31 -3.60 5.59
CA SER A 74 13.50 -3.43 4.75
C SER A 74 13.27 -3.95 3.32
N PRO A 75 14.08 -3.53 2.34
CA PRO A 75 14.03 -4.10 0.99
C PRO A 75 14.16 -5.62 1.00
N LYS A 76 15.03 -6.16 1.84
CA LYS A 76 15.22 -7.61 1.97
C LYS A 76 13.95 -8.32 2.41
N ARG A 77 13.25 -7.79 3.42
CA ARG A 77 11.98 -8.36 3.91
C ARG A 77 10.89 -8.27 2.87
N GLN A 78 10.80 -7.14 2.18
CA GLN A 78 9.86 -6.95 1.08
C GLN A 78 10.15 -7.92 -0.07
N LYS A 79 11.42 -8.13 -0.40
CA LYS A 79 11.82 -9.10 -1.43
C LYS A 79 11.43 -10.52 -1.05
N ASN A 80 11.67 -10.91 0.20
CA ASN A 80 11.27 -12.23 0.70
C ASN A 80 9.75 -12.42 0.64
N PHE A 81 9.00 -11.41 1.02
CA PHE A 81 7.54 -11.44 0.96
C PHE A 81 7.03 -11.57 -0.47
N GLN A 82 7.54 -10.73 -1.37
CA GLN A 82 7.19 -10.77 -2.79
C GLN A 82 7.49 -12.13 -3.41
N THR A 83 8.68 -12.67 -3.16
CA THR A 83 9.13 -13.94 -3.73
C THR A 83 8.33 -15.11 -3.19
N LYS A 84 8.12 -15.15 -1.88
CA LYS A 84 7.41 -16.26 -1.22
C LYS A 84 5.98 -16.42 -1.74
N TYR A 85 5.30 -15.32 -1.96
CA TYR A 85 3.89 -15.33 -2.38
C TYR A 85 3.70 -14.98 -3.85
N GLU A 86 4.78 -14.86 -4.60
CA GLU A 86 4.76 -14.56 -6.05
C GLU A 86 3.91 -13.33 -6.36
N LEU A 87 4.17 -12.24 -5.63
CA LEU A 87 3.41 -10.99 -5.80
C LEU A 87 3.88 -10.29 -7.09
N PRO A 88 2.97 -10.04 -8.05
CA PRO A 88 3.34 -9.48 -9.35
C PRO A 88 3.39 -7.94 -9.38
N TYR A 89 3.60 -7.32 -8.23
CA TYR A 89 3.69 -5.87 -8.07
C TYR A 89 4.78 -5.53 -7.07
N ASP A 90 5.23 -4.28 -7.10
CA ASP A 90 6.30 -3.81 -6.22
C ASP A 90 5.82 -3.55 -4.80
N LEU A 91 6.73 -3.77 -3.86
CA LEU A 91 6.55 -3.46 -2.45
C LEU A 91 7.55 -2.39 -2.04
N LEU A 92 7.05 -1.26 -1.56
CA LEU A 92 7.87 -0.12 -1.15
C LEU A 92 8.41 -0.33 0.27
N ALA A 93 9.71 -0.09 0.42
CA ALA A 93 10.43 -0.26 1.70
C ALA A 93 10.66 1.12 2.33
N ASP A 94 9.71 1.57 3.14
CA ASP A 94 9.72 2.91 3.74
C ASP A 94 10.30 2.89 5.15
N GLU A 95 11.56 2.45 5.29
CA GLU A 95 12.20 2.29 6.59
C GLU A 95 12.32 3.61 7.37
N ASP A 96 12.43 4.74 6.69
CA ASP A 96 12.53 6.07 7.33
C ASP A 96 11.17 6.73 7.57
N HIS A 97 10.08 6.08 7.23
CA HIS A 97 8.69 6.51 7.44
C HIS A 97 8.27 7.78 6.70
N LYS A 98 9.01 8.22 5.69
CA LYS A 98 8.66 9.42 4.93
C LYS A 98 7.33 9.26 4.19
N LEU A 99 7.15 8.14 3.50
CA LEU A 99 5.92 7.83 2.79
C LEU A 99 4.76 7.63 3.76
N LEU A 100 4.98 6.88 4.83
CA LEU A 100 3.98 6.63 5.87
C LEU A 100 3.47 7.93 6.48
N ASN A 101 4.37 8.86 6.76
CA ASN A 101 4.02 10.17 7.32
C ASN A 101 3.34 11.07 6.29
N ALA A 102 3.79 11.03 5.03
CA ALA A 102 3.17 11.81 3.95
C ALA A 102 1.70 11.43 3.76
N PHE A 103 1.39 10.13 3.80
CA PHE A 103 0.01 9.63 3.69
C PHE A 103 -0.72 9.56 5.04
N GLN A 104 -0.05 9.96 6.13
CA GLN A 104 -0.65 10.05 7.47
C GLN A 104 -1.22 8.72 7.96
N VAL A 105 -0.50 7.63 7.73
CA VAL A 105 -0.89 6.28 8.18
C VAL A 105 -0.01 5.75 9.30
N TRP A 106 1.01 6.48 9.72
CA TRP A 106 1.86 6.15 10.86
C TRP A 106 1.39 6.93 12.09
N GLY A 107 1.18 6.25 13.18
CA GLY A 107 0.78 6.91 14.41
C GLY A 107 0.37 5.95 15.52
N PRO A 108 -0.20 6.49 16.60
CA PRO A 108 -0.53 5.71 17.78
C PRO A 108 -1.52 4.59 17.49
N LYS A 109 -1.19 3.39 17.99
CA LYS A 109 -2.08 2.23 17.97
C LYS A 109 -2.16 1.65 19.37
N LYS A 110 -3.26 0.98 19.66
CA LYS A 110 -3.49 0.34 20.96
C LYS A 110 -3.78 -1.15 20.74
N PHE A 111 -3.02 -2.00 21.44
CA PHE A 111 -3.23 -3.44 21.38
C PHE A 111 -2.99 -4.04 22.76
N MET A 112 -4.01 -4.74 23.28
CA MET A 112 -3.97 -5.40 24.60
C MET A 112 -3.54 -4.46 25.73
N GLY A 113 -4.05 -3.22 25.73
CA GLY A 113 -3.75 -2.23 26.76
C GLY A 113 -2.42 -1.50 26.60
N LYS A 114 -1.61 -1.86 25.59
CA LYS A 114 -0.34 -1.17 25.29
C LYS A 114 -0.52 -0.23 24.12
N GLU A 115 0.05 0.98 24.26
CA GLU A 115 0.12 1.96 23.18
C GLU A 115 1.49 1.88 22.51
N TYR A 116 1.50 1.96 21.18
CA TYR A 116 2.72 2.00 20.38
C TYR A 116 2.43 2.69 19.05
N ASP A 117 3.48 3.18 18.39
CA ASP A 117 3.34 3.75 17.07
C ASP A 117 3.46 2.65 16.03
N GLY A 118 2.60 2.70 15.02
CA GLY A 118 2.59 1.72 13.95
C GLY A 118 1.81 2.18 12.75
N ILE A 119 1.75 1.31 11.74
CA ILE A 119 1.03 1.58 10.49
C ILE A 119 -0.45 1.24 10.69
N HIS A 120 -1.31 2.21 10.38
CA HIS A 120 -2.74 1.97 10.24
C HIS A 120 -3.02 1.43 8.85
N ARG A 121 -3.51 0.20 8.76
CA ARG A 121 -3.82 -0.45 7.50
C ARG A 121 -4.82 0.41 6.71
N THR A 122 -4.37 0.96 5.59
CA THR A 122 -5.15 1.88 4.77
C THR A 122 -4.80 1.68 3.31
N THR A 123 -5.78 1.74 2.45
CA THR A 123 -5.57 1.69 1.01
C THR A 123 -6.06 2.97 0.37
N PHE A 124 -5.24 3.57 -0.46
CA PHE A 124 -5.57 4.73 -1.27
C PHE A 124 -5.72 4.31 -2.72
N VAL A 125 -6.79 4.77 -3.36
CA VAL A 125 -6.95 4.65 -4.81
C VAL A 125 -6.72 6.03 -5.40
N ILE A 126 -5.81 6.12 -6.35
CA ILE A 126 -5.35 7.38 -6.94
C ILE A 126 -5.61 7.30 -8.45
N ASP A 127 -6.19 8.36 -9.03
CA ASP A 127 -6.51 8.37 -10.44
C ASP A 127 -5.31 8.75 -11.34
N GLU A 128 -5.55 8.83 -12.63
CA GLU A 128 -4.51 9.10 -13.64
C GLU A 128 -3.89 10.49 -13.49
N ASN A 129 -4.54 11.40 -12.78
CA ASN A 129 -4.09 12.77 -12.52
C ASN A 129 -3.47 12.95 -11.14
N GLY A 130 -3.31 11.87 -10.37
CA GLY A 130 -2.75 11.94 -9.03
C GLY A 130 -3.73 12.40 -7.96
N VAL A 131 -5.03 12.30 -8.21
CA VAL A 131 -6.08 12.68 -7.26
C VAL A 131 -6.62 11.43 -6.57
N ILE A 132 -6.79 11.49 -5.24
CA ILE A 132 -7.34 10.40 -4.46
C ILE A 132 -8.82 10.23 -4.78
N THR A 133 -9.19 9.02 -5.20
CA THR A 133 -10.60 8.68 -5.54
C THR A 133 -11.23 7.77 -4.50
N ASP A 134 -10.45 7.12 -3.65
CA ASP A 134 -10.97 6.32 -2.54
C ASP A 134 -9.93 6.21 -1.42
N VAL A 135 -10.42 6.13 -0.18
CA VAL A 135 -9.60 5.89 1.02
C VAL A 135 -10.29 4.81 1.84
N ILE A 136 -9.66 3.64 1.92
CA ILE A 136 -10.24 2.47 2.60
C ILE A 136 -9.46 2.24 3.90
N GLY A 137 -10.08 2.58 5.03
CA GLY A 137 -9.51 2.38 6.37
C GLY A 137 -9.95 1.08 7.03
N LYS A 138 -11.10 0.54 6.63
CA LYS A 138 -11.62 -0.74 7.13
C LYS A 138 -11.40 -1.82 6.08
N VAL A 139 -10.16 -2.30 5.99
CA VAL A 139 -9.75 -3.26 5.00
C VAL A 139 -10.22 -4.67 5.37
N LYS A 140 -10.91 -5.31 4.44
CA LYS A 140 -11.25 -6.74 4.51
C LYS A 140 -10.10 -7.52 3.88
N THR A 141 -9.17 -8.01 4.68
CA THR A 141 -7.94 -8.60 4.16
C THR A 141 -8.15 -9.78 3.23
N LYS A 142 -9.21 -10.55 3.42
CA LYS A 142 -9.52 -11.72 2.59
C LYS A 142 -10.34 -11.39 1.34
N ASP A 143 -10.82 -10.16 1.21
CA ASP A 143 -11.71 -9.75 0.11
C ASP A 143 -11.47 -8.30 -0.30
N HIS A 144 -10.22 -7.87 -0.27
CA HIS A 144 -9.85 -6.47 -0.49
C HIS A 144 -10.07 -6.03 -1.94
N ALA A 145 -9.82 -6.91 -2.90
CA ALA A 145 -10.05 -6.59 -4.31
C ALA A 145 -11.51 -6.20 -4.58
N ALA A 146 -12.47 -6.87 -3.94
CA ALA A 146 -13.89 -6.54 -4.07
C ALA A 146 -14.25 -5.16 -3.49
N GLN A 147 -13.46 -4.66 -2.54
CA GLN A 147 -13.67 -3.31 -1.99
C GLN A 147 -13.27 -2.22 -2.98
N ILE A 148 -12.41 -2.53 -3.94
CA ILE A 148 -11.81 -1.58 -4.89
C ILE A 148 -12.46 -1.68 -6.27
N LEU A 149 -12.65 -2.90 -6.75
CA LEU A 149 -13.19 -3.19 -8.10
C LEU A 149 -14.69 -3.00 -8.23
#